data_81e53b9d738737b715c8bbef0515b02a
#
_entry.id   81e53b9d738737b715c8bbef0515b02a
#
_cell.length_a   1.000
_cell.length_b   1.000
_cell.length_c   1.000
_cell.angle_alpha   90.00
_cell.angle_beta   90.00
_cell.angle_gamma   90.00
#
_symmetry.space_group_name_H-M   'P 1'
#
loop_
_entity.id
_entity.type
_entity.pdbx_description
1 polymer ?
#
loop_
_entity_poly.entity_id
_entity_poly.type
_entity_poly.pdbx_seq_one_letter_code
_entity_poly.pdbx_strand_id
1 'polypeptide(L)'
;MFTRGYFPQVYEPTVFENYVHDIFIDGQSVQLSLWDTAGQEEFDRLRALSYSDTHCIMLCFSIDSPDSLENVQLKWVGEIADHCEGVKLVLVALKCDLRNQEEDPLNVQEDESFNPYTNQTAGLPASHKRLIPYEDGLAVAKKVGALRYLECSAKKNRGVNEAFSEAARCALHAKPKGSNDNEPEKKSCVLM
;
A
#
# COMPACT_ATOMS: atom_id res chain seq x y z
N MET A 1 -10.17 2.71 6.02
CA MET A 1 -9.74 3.08 7.38
C MET A 1 -9.36 4.55 7.44
N PHE A 2 -8.36 5.04 6.70
CA PHE A 2 -7.90 6.43 6.75
C PHE A 2 -9.03 7.45 6.55
N THR A 3 -9.76 7.36 5.45
CA THR A 3 -10.85 8.29 5.10
C THR A 3 -12.17 8.03 5.82
N ARG A 4 -12.51 6.75 6.05
CA ARG A 4 -13.82 6.34 6.59
C ARG A 4 -13.82 6.10 8.10
N GLY A 5 -12.64 6.02 8.76
CA GLY A 5 -12.48 5.81 10.20
C GLY A 5 -12.81 4.40 10.71
N TYR A 6 -13.22 3.46 9.85
CA TYR A 6 -13.53 2.08 10.21
C TYR A 6 -12.97 1.08 9.20
N PHE A 7 -12.78 -0.17 9.64
CA PHE A 7 -12.38 -1.28 8.79
C PHE A 7 -13.64 -2.01 8.27
N PRO A 8 -13.82 -2.13 6.95
CA PRO A 8 -15.02 -2.76 6.38
C PRO A 8 -15.05 -4.26 6.69
N GLN A 9 -16.25 -4.77 7.00
CA GLN A 9 -16.48 -6.19 7.28
C GLN A 9 -16.58 -7.03 5.99
N VAL A 10 -17.03 -6.39 4.91
CA VAL A 10 -17.20 -7.03 3.60
C VAL A 10 -16.16 -6.42 2.64
N TYR A 11 -15.48 -7.26 1.91
CA TYR A 11 -14.57 -6.83 0.86
C TYR A 11 -15.35 -6.46 -0.38
N GLU A 12 -15.22 -5.22 -0.82
CA GLU A 12 -15.71 -4.71 -2.10
C GLU A 12 -14.49 -4.39 -2.97
N PRO A 13 -14.37 -5.00 -4.16
CA PRO A 13 -13.26 -4.69 -5.06
C PRO A 13 -13.32 -3.23 -5.51
N THR A 14 -12.20 -2.52 -5.39
CA THR A 14 -12.06 -1.17 -5.94
C THR A 14 -11.92 -1.27 -7.46
N VAL A 15 -12.67 -0.45 -8.18
CA VAL A 15 -12.42 -0.16 -9.59
C VAL A 15 -11.63 1.13 -9.70
N PHE A 16 -12.19 2.20 -9.14
CA PHE A 16 -11.60 3.53 -9.10
C PHE A 16 -12.37 4.38 -8.09
N GLU A 17 -11.67 4.92 -7.11
CA GLU A 17 -12.29 5.81 -6.12
C GLU A 17 -11.43 7.07 -5.92
N ASN A 18 -12.09 8.19 -5.75
CA ASN A 18 -11.46 9.47 -5.43
C ASN A 18 -12.02 10.00 -4.11
N TYR A 19 -11.12 10.37 -3.21
CA TYR A 19 -11.46 10.97 -1.92
C TYR A 19 -10.69 12.27 -1.72
N VAL A 20 -11.36 13.26 -1.18
CA VAL A 20 -10.72 14.47 -0.67
C VAL A 20 -10.71 14.43 0.84
N HIS A 21 -9.54 14.59 1.45
CA HIS A 21 -9.37 14.52 2.89
C HIS A 21 -8.40 15.61 3.37
N ASP A 22 -8.83 16.40 4.34
CA ASP A 22 -8.00 17.45 4.92
C ASP A 22 -7.19 16.87 6.08
N ILE A 23 -5.88 17.13 6.08
CA ILE A 23 -4.97 16.76 7.16
C ILE A 23 -4.23 17.98 7.67
N PHE A 24 -3.80 17.93 8.94
CA PHE A 24 -2.90 18.91 9.50
C PHE A 24 -1.52 18.30 9.67
N ILE A 25 -0.53 18.84 8.98
CA ILE A 25 0.82 18.30 8.93
C ILE A 25 1.85 19.44 8.95
N ASP A 26 2.86 19.29 9.78
CA ASP A 26 3.98 20.23 9.90
C ASP A 26 3.53 21.71 10.08
N GLY A 27 2.45 21.91 10.87
CA GLY A 27 1.92 23.23 11.19
C GLY A 27 1.02 23.85 10.12
N GLN A 28 0.64 23.11 9.09
CA GLN A 28 -0.23 23.58 8.01
C GLN A 28 -1.36 22.63 7.67
N SER A 29 -2.48 23.19 7.20
CA SER A 29 -3.59 22.40 6.66
C SER A 29 -3.31 22.06 5.21
N VAL A 30 -3.45 20.79 4.87
CA VAL A 30 -3.21 20.24 3.52
C VAL A 30 -4.42 19.45 3.08
N GLN A 31 -4.95 19.75 1.91
CA GLN A 31 -6.01 18.99 1.28
C GLN A 31 -5.39 17.88 0.41
N LEU A 32 -5.68 16.61 0.76
CA LEU A 32 -5.26 15.45 -0.01
C LEU A 32 -6.36 15.04 -0.99
N SER A 33 -6.03 14.96 -2.27
CA SER A 33 -6.82 14.22 -3.26
C SER A 33 -6.24 12.82 -3.39
N LEU A 34 -6.98 11.83 -2.91
CA LEU A 34 -6.59 10.42 -2.87
C LEU A 34 -7.26 9.67 -4.02
N TRP A 35 -6.46 9.03 -4.85
CA TRP A 35 -6.93 8.27 -6.00
C TRP A 35 -6.62 6.79 -5.77
N ASP A 36 -7.63 6.02 -5.38
CA ASP A 36 -7.52 4.57 -5.17
C ASP A 36 -7.86 3.85 -6.48
N THR A 37 -6.91 3.08 -6.99
CA THR A 37 -6.98 2.48 -8.31
C THR A 37 -6.82 0.97 -8.23
N ALA A 38 -7.58 0.24 -9.07
CA ALA A 38 -7.50 -1.20 -9.18
C ALA A 38 -6.21 -1.64 -9.88
N GLY A 39 -5.63 -2.75 -9.42
CA GLY A 39 -4.39 -3.31 -9.97
C GLY A 39 -4.57 -4.30 -11.12
N GLN A 40 -5.82 -4.67 -11.47
CA GLN A 40 -6.11 -5.60 -12.55
C GLN A 40 -5.88 -4.96 -13.92
N GLU A 41 -5.44 -5.74 -14.89
CA GLU A 41 -5.06 -5.29 -16.23
C GLU A 41 -6.23 -4.71 -17.03
N GLU A 42 -7.43 -5.16 -16.76
CA GLU A 42 -8.67 -4.65 -17.38
C GLU A 42 -8.90 -3.16 -17.08
N PHE A 43 -8.30 -2.65 -16.00
CA PHE A 43 -8.41 -1.24 -15.57
C PHE A 43 -7.18 -0.39 -15.92
N ASP A 44 -6.20 -0.91 -16.68
CA ASP A 44 -4.96 -0.17 -17.01
C ASP A 44 -5.23 1.19 -17.65
N ARG A 45 -6.22 1.27 -18.56
CA ARG A 45 -6.60 2.54 -19.20
C ARG A 45 -7.22 3.54 -18.22
N LEU A 46 -8.00 3.05 -17.28
CA LEU A 46 -8.62 3.90 -16.26
C LEU A 46 -7.56 4.39 -15.26
N ARG A 47 -6.67 3.49 -14.84
CA ARG A 47 -5.55 3.84 -13.96
C ARG A 47 -4.62 4.86 -14.60
N ALA A 48 -4.37 4.74 -15.90
CA ALA A 48 -3.52 5.69 -16.63
C ALA A 48 -4.02 7.15 -16.53
N LEU A 49 -5.32 7.37 -16.37
CA LEU A 49 -5.90 8.73 -16.23
C LEU A 49 -5.56 9.38 -14.88
N SER A 50 -5.28 8.59 -13.84
CA SER A 50 -4.97 9.11 -12.50
C SER A 50 -3.51 9.53 -12.31
N TYR A 51 -2.64 9.22 -13.26
CA TYR A 51 -1.23 9.64 -13.16
C TYR A 51 -1.00 11.13 -13.42
N SER A 52 -1.91 11.82 -14.13
CA SER A 52 -1.81 13.25 -14.39
C SER A 52 -1.83 14.04 -13.09
N ASP A 53 -0.90 15.00 -12.98
CA ASP A 53 -0.77 15.93 -11.85
C ASP A 53 -0.54 15.24 -10.48
N THR A 54 -0.16 13.95 -10.47
CA THR A 54 0.16 13.24 -9.25
C THR A 54 1.48 13.73 -8.65
N HIS A 55 1.45 14.08 -7.36
CA HIS A 55 2.60 14.56 -6.62
C HIS A 55 3.40 13.43 -5.99
N CYS A 56 2.71 12.39 -5.53
CA CYS A 56 3.33 11.22 -4.90
C CYS A 56 2.48 9.97 -5.15
N ILE A 57 3.14 8.85 -5.36
CA ILE A 57 2.51 7.53 -5.50
C ILE A 57 2.84 6.67 -4.30
N MET A 58 1.81 6.09 -3.70
CA MET A 58 1.92 5.09 -2.66
C MET A 58 1.87 3.70 -3.30
N LEU A 59 3.04 3.09 -3.50
CA LEU A 59 3.14 1.69 -3.94
C LEU A 59 2.85 0.77 -2.77
N CYS A 60 1.85 -0.08 -2.90
CA CYS A 60 1.42 -0.96 -1.82
C CYS A 60 1.66 -2.43 -2.19
N PHE A 61 2.13 -3.21 -1.22
CA PHE A 61 2.17 -4.67 -1.29
C PHE A 61 1.65 -5.27 0.02
N SER A 62 1.25 -6.53 0.00
CA SER A 62 0.81 -7.24 1.20
C SER A 62 1.89 -8.17 1.71
N ILE A 63 2.19 -8.16 3.02
CA ILE A 63 3.26 -8.99 3.59
C ILE A 63 3.00 -10.50 3.47
N ASP A 64 1.76 -10.92 3.23
CA ASP A 64 1.35 -12.30 2.99
C ASP A 64 1.37 -12.70 1.51
N SER A 65 1.83 -11.81 0.61
CA SER A 65 1.85 -12.01 -0.84
C SER A 65 3.20 -11.64 -1.45
N PRO A 66 4.14 -12.60 -1.57
CA PRO A 66 5.43 -12.38 -2.25
C PRO A 66 5.26 -11.83 -3.67
N ASP A 67 4.27 -12.33 -4.40
CA ASP A 67 3.97 -11.87 -5.78
C ASP A 67 3.63 -10.37 -5.81
N SER A 68 2.94 -9.87 -4.77
CA SER A 68 2.61 -8.43 -4.70
C SER A 68 3.86 -7.57 -4.53
N LEU A 69 4.88 -8.03 -3.80
CA LEU A 69 6.17 -7.35 -3.68
C LEU A 69 6.99 -7.46 -4.96
N GLU A 70 6.96 -8.61 -5.62
CA GLU A 70 7.61 -8.79 -6.92
C GLU A 70 7.01 -7.86 -7.97
N ASN A 71 5.68 -7.73 -8.03
CA ASN A 71 4.97 -6.83 -8.93
C ASN A 71 5.35 -5.35 -8.72
N VAL A 72 5.73 -4.93 -7.52
CA VAL A 72 6.29 -3.59 -7.31
C VAL A 72 7.46 -3.33 -8.24
N GLN A 73 8.37 -4.31 -8.38
CA GLN A 73 9.58 -4.19 -9.18
C GLN A 73 9.37 -4.44 -10.66
N LEU A 74 8.55 -5.44 -11.01
CA LEU A 74 8.41 -5.93 -12.39
C LEU A 74 7.32 -5.20 -13.17
N LYS A 75 6.26 -4.76 -12.52
CA LYS A 75 5.09 -4.13 -13.15
C LYS A 75 4.99 -2.64 -12.82
N TRP A 76 4.81 -2.32 -11.53
CA TRP A 76 4.39 -0.97 -11.14
C TRP A 76 5.42 0.11 -11.40
N VAL A 77 6.70 -0.15 -11.13
CA VAL A 77 7.77 0.83 -11.37
C VAL A 77 7.92 1.16 -12.85
N GLY A 78 7.78 0.16 -13.74
CA GLY A 78 7.78 0.37 -15.17
C GLY A 78 6.62 1.24 -15.64
N GLU A 79 5.39 0.88 -15.23
CA GLU A 79 4.19 1.65 -15.57
C GLU A 79 4.28 3.11 -15.08
N ILE A 80 4.77 3.32 -13.87
CA ILE A 80 4.95 4.67 -13.33
C ILE A 80 6.00 5.47 -14.12
N ALA A 81 7.10 4.83 -14.51
CA ALA A 81 8.13 5.49 -15.30
C ALA A 81 7.59 5.95 -16.67
N ASP A 82 6.70 5.17 -17.28
CA ASP A 82 6.09 5.48 -18.56
C ASP A 82 5.09 6.64 -18.48
N HIS A 83 4.30 6.73 -17.39
CA HIS A 83 3.22 7.70 -17.26
C HIS A 83 3.58 8.92 -16.41
N CYS A 84 4.46 8.78 -15.44
CA CYS A 84 4.70 9.77 -14.38
C CYS A 84 6.18 9.83 -13.98
N GLU A 85 7.07 9.95 -14.97
CA GLU A 85 8.52 9.97 -14.76
C GLU A 85 8.93 11.02 -13.71
N GLY A 86 9.69 10.62 -12.70
CA GLY A 86 10.21 11.49 -11.66
C GLY A 86 9.25 11.78 -10.52
N VAL A 87 8.04 11.19 -10.52
CA VAL A 87 7.11 11.28 -9.39
C VAL A 87 7.74 10.72 -8.11
N LYS A 88 7.35 11.25 -6.96
CA LYS A 88 7.83 10.75 -5.66
C LYS A 88 7.14 9.43 -5.33
N LEU A 89 7.92 8.45 -4.86
CA LEU A 89 7.44 7.14 -4.49
C LEU A 89 7.55 6.92 -2.98
N VAL A 90 6.51 6.32 -2.40
CA VAL A 90 6.49 5.79 -1.04
C VAL A 90 6.06 4.32 -1.12
N LEU A 91 6.85 3.41 -0.56
CA LEU A 91 6.50 1.99 -0.51
C LEU A 91 5.85 1.67 0.82
N VAL A 92 4.69 0.99 0.77
CA VAL A 92 3.90 0.66 1.97
C VAL A 92 3.60 -0.83 2.02
N ALA A 93 4.05 -1.50 3.06
CA ALA A 93 3.68 -2.87 3.36
C ALA A 93 2.36 -2.92 4.14
N LEU A 94 1.38 -3.62 3.59
CA LEU A 94 0.05 -3.78 4.17
C LEU A 94 -0.05 -5.06 5.00
N LYS A 95 -1.04 -5.10 5.89
CA LYS A 95 -1.37 -6.24 6.76
C LYS A 95 -0.23 -6.64 7.71
N CYS A 96 0.57 -5.69 8.18
CA CYS A 96 1.71 -5.97 9.08
C CYS A 96 1.30 -6.62 10.41
N ASP A 97 0.00 -6.65 10.74
CA ASP A 97 -0.57 -7.36 11.89
C ASP A 97 -0.43 -8.89 11.79
N LEU A 98 -0.24 -9.43 10.59
CA LEU A 98 -0.10 -10.87 10.40
C LEU A 98 1.18 -11.42 11.04
N ARG A 99 2.27 -10.65 11.12
CA ARG A 99 3.50 -11.09 11.80
C ARG A 99 3.28 -11.34 13.29
N ASN A 100 2.43 -10.54 13.94
CA ASN A 100 2.15 -10.69 15.37
C ASN A 100 1.22 -11.88 15.68
N GLN A 101 0.58 -12.46 14.67
CA GLN A 101 -0.28 -13.65 14.83
C GLN A 101 0.54 -14.93 14.88
N GLU A 102 1.74 -14.94 14.29
CA GLU A 102 2.65 -16.08 14.35
C GLU A 102 3.37 -16.20 15.70
N GLU A 103 3.47 -15.09 16.45
CA GLU A 103 4.13 -15.04 17.76
C GLU A 103 3.17 -15.31 18.94
N ASP A 104 1.86 -15.44 18.70
CA ASP A 104 0.87 -15.71 19.75
C ASP A 104 0.75 -17.23 19.97
N PRO A 105 1.31 -17.78 21.09
CA PRO A 105 1.29 -19.21 21.36
C PRO A 105 -0.14 -19.77 21.60
N LEU A 106 -1.15 -18.88 21.73
CA LEU A 106 -2.57 -19.28 21.85
C LEU A 106 -3.24 -19.46 20.49
N ASN A 107 -2.58 -19.13 19.39
CA ASN A 107 -3.11 -19.29 18.03
C ASN A 107 -2.64 -20.58 17.34
N VAL A 108 -2.18 -21.57 18.11
CA VAL A 108 -2.12 -22.95 17.65
C VAL A 108 -3.58 -23.39 17.53
N GLN A 109 -4.15 -23.29 16.34
CA GLN A 109 -5.36 -24.05 16.03
C GLN A 109 -5.00 -25.52 16.25
N GLU A 110 -5.47 -26.07 17.35
CA GLU A 110 -5.51 -27.51 17.56
C GLU A 110 -6.33 -28.06 16.39
N ASP A 111 -5.63 -28.64 15.43
CA ASP A 111 -6.24 -29.44 14.39
C ASP A 111 -6.86 -30.67 15.09
N GLU A 112 -8.10 -30.52 15.55
CA GLU A 112 -8.91 -31.60 16.14
C GLU A 112 -9.30 -32.61 15.06
N SER A 113 -8.35 -33.17 14.35
CA SER A 113 -8.61 -34.30 13.45
C SER A 113 -7.50 -35.36 13.45
N PHE A 114 -6.94 -35.62 14.61
CA PHE A 114 -6.19 -36.86 14.75
C PHE A 114 -7.19 -38.02 14.96
N ASN A 115 -7.66 -38.59 13.85
CA ASN A 115 -8.39 -39.87 13.88
C ASN A 115 -7.41 -41.02 13.66
N PRO A 116 -7.07 -41.81 14.68
CA PRO A 116 -6.05 -42.86 14.58
C PRO A 116 -6.48 -44.08 13.73
N TYR A 117 -7.67 -44.06 13.14
CA TYR A 117 -8.24 -45.23 12.43
C TYR A 117 -8.39 -45.05 10.91
N THR A 118 -7.96 -43.92 10.33
CA THR A 118 -7.98 -43.71 8.88
C THR A 118 -6.56 -43.67 8.32
N ASN A 119 -6.10 -44.80 7.73
CA ASN A 119 -4.91 -44.87 6.88
C ASN A 119 -5.17 -44.14 5.57
N GLN A 120 -5.36 -42.82 5.60
CA GLN A 120 -5.33 -41.99 4.42
C GLN A 120 -4.13 -41.03 4.55
N THR A 121 -3.28 -41.08 3.56
CA THR A 121 -2.11 -40.20 3.41
C THR A 121 -2.51 -38.77 3.71
N ALA A 122 -2.11 -38.31 4.89
CA ALA A 122 -2.27 -36.92 5.30
C ALA A 122 -1.62 -36.04 4.22
N GLY A 123 -2.42 -35.16 3.61
CA GLY A 123 -1.89 -34.11 2.78
C GLY A 123 -0.82 -33.35 3.57
N LEU A 124 0.24 -32.94 2.87
CA LEU A 124 1.30 -32.10 3.43
C LEU A 124 0.66 -30.96 4.25
N PRO A 125 1.18 -30.65 5.44
CA PRO A 125 0.67 -29.54 6.24
C PRO A 125 0.61 -28.29 5.37
N ALA A 126 -0.49 -27.56 5.46
CA ALA A 126 -0.67 -26.30 4.75
C ALA A 126 0.61 -25.47 4.95
N SER A 127 1.34 -25.22 3.89
CA SER A 127 2.61 -24.50 3.95
C SER A 127 2.34 -23.18 4.67
N HIS A 128 2.93 -22.98 5.85
CA HIS A 128 2.92 -21.69 6.51
C HIS A 128 3.40 -20.68 5.49
N LYS A 129 2.49 -19.82 5.02
CA LYS A 129 2.76 -18.83 3.98
C LYS A 129 3.80 -17.89 4.57
N ARG A 130 5.05 -18.01 4.11
CA ARG A 130 6.15 -17.20 4.64
C ARG A 130 5.82 -15.72 4.46
N LEU A 131 5.68 -15.01 5.57
CA LEU A 131 5.46 -13.57 5.55
C LEU A 131 6.74 -12.85 5.13
N ILE A 132 6.56 -11.77 4.39
CA ILE A 132 7.68 -10.94 3.93
C ILE A 132 8.27 -10.21 5.15
N PRO A 133 9.59 -10.38 5.44
CA PRO A 133 10.26 -9.65 6.50
C PRO A 133 10.34 -8.14 6.20
N TYR A 134 10.54 -7.34 7.24
CA TYR A 134 10.75 -5.88 7.10
C TYR A 134 11.92 -5.55 6.18
N GLU A 135 13.03 -6.28 6.32
CA GLU A 135 14.27 -6.07 5.60
C GLU A 135 14.12 -6.27 4.10
N ASP A 136 13.31 -7.25 3.68
CA ASP A 136 13.04 -7.53 2.26
C ASP A 136 12.24 -6.38 1.63
N GLY A 137 11.21 -5.88 2.32
CA GLY A 137 10.46 -4.70 1.88
C GLY A 137 11.32 -3.44 1.80
N LEU A 138 12.17 -3.23 2.81
CA LEU A 138 13.12 -2.11 2.83
C LEU A 138 14.15 -2.20 1.69
N ALA A 139 14.62 -3.40 1.38
CA ALA A 139 15.56 -3.61 0.27
C ALA A 139 14.90 -3.24 -1.07
N VAL A 140 13.65 -3.67 -1.29
CA VAL A 140 12.88 -3.30 -2.49
C VAL A 140 12.65 -1.79 -2.54
N ALA A 141 12.26 -1.15 -1.43
CA ALA A 141 12.07 0.30 -1.37
C ALA A 141 13.32 1.07 -1.85
N LYS A 142 14.50 0.67 -1.36
CA LYS A 142 15.78 1.24 -1.79
C LYS A 142 16.05 1.00 -3.29
N LYS A 143 15.78 -0.21 -3.77
CA LYS A 143 16.01 -0.59 -5.17
C LYS A 143 15.13 0.21 -6.14
N VAL A 144 13.86 0.47 -5.78
CA VAL A 144 12.94 1.23 -6.63
C VAL A 144 13.01 2.74 -6.42
N GLY A 145 13.89 3.21 -5.55
CA GLY A 145 14.07 4.64 -5.27
C GLY A 145 12.94 5.28 -4.47
N ALA A 146 12.21 4.50 -3.68
CA ALA A 146 11.17 5.03 -2.81
C ALA A 146 11.79 5.93 -1.71
N LEU A 147 11.21 7.10 -1.48
CA LEU A 147 11.67 8.06 -0.47
C LEU A 147 11.43 7.58 0.95
N ARG A 148 10.40 6.76 1.14
CA ARG A 148 10.01 6.17 2.43
C ARG A 148 9.59 4.72 2.24
N TYR A 149 9.86 3.93 3.28
CA TYR A 149 9.28 2.60 3.47
C TYR A 149 8.52 2.59 4.79
N LEU A 150 7.26 2.21 4.75
CA LEU A 150 6.39 2.15 5.92
C LEU A 150 5.59 0.86 5.94
N GLU A 151 5.16 0.47 7.13
CA GLU A 151 4.30 -0.69 7.30
C GLU A 151 3.04 -0.30 8.07
N CYS A 152 1.90 -0.81 7.63
CA CYS A 152 0.64 -0.53 8.29
C CYS A 152 -0.31 -1.72 8.32
N SER A 153 -1.28 -1.63 9.22
CA SER A 153 -2.43 -2.51 9.33
C SER A 153 -3.70 -1.70 9.42
N ALA A 154 -4.52 -1.74 8.38
CA ALA A 154 -5.86 -1.16 8.43
C ALA A 154 -6.75 -1.88 9.45
N LYS A 155 -6.63 -3.22 9.57
CA LYS A 155 -7.39 -4.04 10.54
C LYS A 155 -7.15 -3.63 11.99
N LYS A 156 -5.90 -3.30 12.34
CA LYS A 156 -5.51 -2.87 13.70
C LYS A 156 -5.40 -1.35 13.85
N ASN A 157 -5.69 -0.59 12.80
CA ASN A 157 -5.50 0.87 12.74
C ASN A 157 -4.11 1.30 13.24
N ARG A 158 -3.06 0.62 12.76
CA ARG A 158 -1.67 0.86 13.14
C ARG A 158 -0.85 1.28 11.92
N GLY A 159 -0.10 2.37 12.04
CA GLY A 159 0.75 2.89 10.95
C GLY A 159 -0.01 3.52 9.78
N VAL A 160 -1.35 3.56 9.81
CA VAL A 160 -2.17 4.08 8.70
C VAL A 160 -2.01 5.59 8.56
N ASN A 161 -2.21 6.34 9.64
CA ASN A 161 -2.06 7.80 9.62
C ASN A 161 -0.62 8.21 9.29
N GLU A 162 0.36 7.48 9.81
CA GLU A 162 1.79 7.70 9.56
C GLU A 162 2.12 7.52 8.08
N ALA A 163 1.58 6.48 7.43
CA ALA A 163 1.81 6.22 6.02
C ALA A 163 1.27 7.36 5.14
N PHE A 164 0.05 7.82 5.38
CA PHE A 164 -0.52 8.94 4.64
C PHE A 164 0.15 10.27 4.95
N SER A 165 0.56 10.51 6.21
CA SER A 165 1.29 11.72 6.59
C SER A 165 2.66 11.79 5.92
N GLU A 166 3.42 10.69 5.87
CA GLU A 166 4.71 10.66 5.19
C GLU A 166 4.57 10.81 3.67
N ALA A 167 3.55 10.18 3.08
CA ALA A 167 3.25 10.37 1.66
C ALA A 167 2.90 11.84 1.34
N ALA A 168 2.09 12.47 2.18
CA ALA A 168 1.76 13.89 2.05
C ALA A 168 3.00 14.79 2.20
N ARG A 169 3.92 14.51 3.14
CA ARG A 169 5.20 15.22 3.23
C ARG A 169 6.02 15.09 1.95
N CYS A 170 6.10 13.88 1.39
CA CYS A 170 6.77 13.68 0.11
C CYS A 170 6.11 14.47 -1.01
N ALA A 171 4.78 14.52 -1.05
CA ALA A 171 4.00 15.24 -2.04
C ALA A 171 4.18 16.77 -1.94
N LEU A 172 4.21 17.32 -0.73
CA LEU A 172 4.42 18.77 -0.51
C LEU A 172 5.76 19.28 -1.04
N HIS A 173 6.76 18.42 -1.12
CA HIS A 173 8.08 18.76 -1.67
C HIS A 173 8.25 18.34 -3.14
N ALA A 174 7.17 17.89 -3.78
CA ALA A 174 7.17 17.52 -5.18
C ALA A 174 6.60 18.67 -6.04
N LYS A 175 7.23 18.91 -7.19
CA LYS A 175 6.65 19.76 -8.24
C LYS A 175 6.12 18.83 -9.33
N PRO A 176 4.80 18.83 -9.62
CA PRO A 176 4.26 18.06 -10.74
C PRO A 176 4.88 18.54 -12.06
N LYS A 177 5.04 17.62 -12.99
CA LYS A 177 5.51 17.93 -14.34
C LYS A 177 4.46 18.85 -15.02
N GLY A 178 4.81 20.10 -15.35
CA GLY A 178 3.90 21.05 -16.02
C GLY A 178 3.33 22.17 -15.14
N SER A 179 3.63 22.23 -13.85
CA SER A 179 3.24 23.37 -13.02
C SER A 179 4.01 24.62 -13.45
N ASN A 180 3.29 25.70 -13.79
CA ASN A 180 3.88 27.01 -14.02
C ASN A 180 4.35 27.61 -12.68
N ASP A 181 5.60 28.06 -12.59
CA ASP A 181 6.21 28.65 -11.39
C ASP A 181 5.52 29.97 -10.91
N ASN A 182 4.47 30.41 -11.61
CA ASN A 182 3.79 31.70 -11.36
C ASN A 182 2.38 31.55 -10.75
N GLU A 183 1.88 30.33 -10.47
CA GLU A 183 0.60 30.20 -9.77
C GLU A 183 0.82 30.22 -8.25
N PRO A 184 -0.06 30.88 -7.46
CA PRO A 184 -0.01 30.83 -6.02
C PRO A 184 -0.20 29.37 -5.58
N GLU A 185 0.75 28.85 -4.80
CA GLU A 185 0.75 27.49 -4.28
C GLU A 185 -0.57 27.15 -3.57
N LYS A 186 -1.48 26.50 -4.25
CA LYS A 186 -2.58 25.82 -3.58
C LYS A 186 -1.96 24.66 -2.78
N LYS A 187 -2.11 24.69 -1.46
CA LYS A 187 -1.64 23.63 -0.57
C LYS A 187 -2.51 22.37 -0.73
N SER A 188 -2.53 21.82 -1.92
CA SER A 188 -3.22 20.58 -2.26
C SER A 188 -2.22 19.58 -2.84
N CYS A 189 -2.30 18.33 -2.40
CA CYS A 189 -1.46 17.26 -2.89
C CYS A 189 -2.33 16.15 -3.47
N VAL A 190 -1.93 15.62 -4.62
CA VAL A 190 -2.55 14.45 -5.23
C VAL A 190 -1.70 13.23 -4.86
N LEU A 191 -2.29 12.26 -4.18
CA LEU A 191 -1.73 10.96 -3.85
C LEU A 191 -2.45 9.87 -4.65
N MET A 192 -1.68 8.97 -5.20
CA MET A 192 -2.15 7.79 -5.92
C MET A 192 -1.59 6.52 -5.28
#